data_49b1983f708284462ed5b7317bf7547b
#
_entry.id   49b1983f708284462ed5b7317bf7547b
#
_cell.length_a   1.000
_cell.length_b   1.000
_cell.length_c   1.000
_cell.angle_alpha   90.00
_cell.angle_beta   90.00
_cell.angle_gamma   90.00
#
_symmetry.space_group_name_H-M   'P 1'
#
loop_
_entity.id
_entity.type
_entity.pdbx_description
1 polymer ?
#
loop_
_entity_poly.entity_id
_entity_poly.type
_entity_poly.pdbx_seq_one_letter_code
_entity_poly.pdbx_strand_id
1 'polypeptide(L)'
;MSEGAVDTLFAALMAAGEDVRRVRDTLDGAPPDRIVLAAVLRRPVPLRCLEVLATTPPWSEDQRLMGSVVLSPRVSRALSLKLVGSLFWRDLADVAASPRVTAAARVRAEALLLDHMGDLRLGDRITLAKIATPPVLARLLEDPDPRVVEAGLINGRLREEDLAGALRRDTATRALIEGIAASSRWRDRYALRLAIVLQPRSPLAVALAQVTALLPGDLERVAADEGLAPLVQLTARRVATGR
;
A
#
# COMPACT_ATOMS: atom_id res chain seq x y z
N MET A 1 -27.33 -8.19 6.67
CA MET A 1 -26.57 -9.43 6.91
C MET A 1 -27.03 -9.96 8.26
N SER A 2 -27.57 -11.17 8.34
CA SER A 2 -28.06 -11.70 9.62
C SER A 2 -26.86 -12.19 10.45
N GLU A 3 -26.57 -11.53 11.56
CA GLU A 3 -25.52 -11.90 12.52
C GLU A 3 -25.71 -13.34 13.01
N GLY A 4 -26.96 -13.77 13.13
CA GLY A 4 -27.34 -15.14 13.49
C GLY A 4 -26.82 -16.20 12.50
N ALA A 5 -26.76 -15.92 11.18
CA ALA A 5 -26.24 -16.88 10.21
C ALA A 5 -24.72 -17.09 10.37
N VAL A 6 -23.99 -16.03 10.69
CA VAL A 6 -22.54 -16.09 10.97
C VAL A 6 -22.26 -16.88 12.24
N ASP A 7 -23.04 -16.64 13.30
CA ASP A 7 -22.89 -17.34 14.58
C ASP A 7 -23.22 -18.81 14.46
N THR A 8 -24.31 -19.14 13.75
CA THR A 8 -24.72 -20.53 13.51
C THR A 8 -23.68 -21.32 12.75
N LEU A 9 -23.15 -20.74 11.63
CA LEU A 9 -22.13 -21.39 10.82
C LEU A 9 -20.81 -21.53 11.61
N PHE A 10 -20.42 -20.49 12.34
CA PHE A 10 -19.20 -20.54 13.17
C PHE A 10 -19.30 -21.64 14.22
N ALA A 11 -20.46 -21.76 14.96
CA ALA A 11 -20.69 -22.81 15.95
C ALA A 11 -20.65 -24.21 15.33
N ALA A 12 -21.25 -24.38 14.14
CA ALA A 12 -21.24 -25.66 13.43
C ALA A 12 -19.81 -26.08 13.00
N LEU A 13 -19.00 -25.14 12.45
CA LEU A 13 -17.62 -25.41 12.09
C LEU A 13 -16.73 -25.70 13.31
N MET A 14 -16.95 -25.01 14.42
CA MET A 14 -16.25 -25.29 15.68
C MET A 14 -16.61 -26.68 16.22
N ALA A 15 -17.88 -27.10 16.12
CA ALA A 15 -18.33 -28.44 16.51
C ALA A 15 -17.78 -29.54 15.59
N ALA A 16 -17.61 -29.27 14.29
CA ALA A 16 -16.97 -30.17 13.34
C ALA A 16 -15.47 -30.38 13.67
N GLY A 17 -14.81 -29.36 14.23
CA GLY A 17 -13.42 -29.42 14.70
C GLY A 17 -12.44 -29.74 13.58
N GLU A 18 -11.58 -30.75 13.81
CA GLU A 18 -10.55 -31.17 12.84
C GLU A 18 -11.01 -32.35 11.95
N ASP A 19 -12.29 -32.72 11.99
CA ASP A 19 -12.86 -33.80 11.16
C ASP A 19 -13.24 -33.29 9.78
N VAL A 20 -12.48 -33.68 8.75
CA VAL A 20 -12.67 -33.28 7.35
C VAL A 20 -14.06 -33.60 6.82
N ARG A 21 -14.62 -34.75 7.20
CA ARG A 21 -15.96 -35.17 6.72
C ARG A 21 -17.04 -34.27 7.31
N ARG A 22 -17.01 -34.04 8.61
CA ARG A 22 -17.96 -33.15 9.29
C ARG A 22 -17.85 -31.69 8.79
N VAL A 23 -16.65 -31.22 8.52
CA VAL A 23 -16.46 -29.89 7.93
C VAL A 23 -17.10 -29.80 6.55
N ARG A 24 -16.87 -30.81 5.69
CA ARG A 24 -17.53 -30.87 4.37
C ARG A 24 -19.04 -30.95 4.48
N ASP A 25 -19.57 -31.87 5.30
CA ASP A 25 -21.01 -32.02 5.49
C ASP A 25 -21.64 -30.71 5.97
N THR A 26 -20.97 -29.96 6.83
CA THR A 26 -21.39 -28.62 7.28
C THR A 26 -21.44 -27.58 6.15
N LEU A 27 -20.47 -27.60 5.25
CA LEU A 27 -20.38 -26.67 4.12
C LEU A 27 -21.30 -27.05 2.97
N ASP A 28 -21.50 -28.36 2.71
CA ASP A 28 -22.27 -28.89 1.59
C ASP A 28 -23.77 -29.00 1.90
N GLY A 29 -24.13 -29.26 3.15
CA GLY A 29 -25.52 -29.47 3.59
C GLY A 29 -26.39 -28.20 3.53
N ALA A 30 -25.81 -27.04 3.70
CA ALA A 30 -26.42 -25.74 3.46
C ALA A 30 -25.32 -24.80 3.01
N PRO A 31 -25.02 -24.75 1.67
CA PRO A 31 -23.88 -23.96 1.19
C PRO A 31 -24.03 -22.50 1.62
N PRO A 32 -23.14 -22.01 2.47
CA PRO A 32 -23.26 -20.66 3.01
C PRO A 32 -22.98 -19.62 1.93
N ASP A 33 -23.69 -18.50 2.01
CA ASP A 33 -23.33 -17.32 1.19
C ASP A 33 -21.86 -16.97 1.43
N ARG A 34 -21.16 -16.62 0.35
CA ARG A 34 -19.76 -16.17 0.39
C ARG A 34 -19.53 -15.06 1.42
N ILE A 35 -20.47 -14.13 1.57
CA ILE A 35 -20.37 -13.01 2.52
C ILE A 35 -20.39 -13.53 3.96
N VAL A 36 -21.26 -14.50 4.25
CA VAL A 36 -21.35 -15.16 5.56
C VAL A 36 -20.06 -15.91 5.84
N LEU A 37 -19.56 -16.67 4.85
CA LEU A 37 -18.36 -17.45 4.99
C LEU A 37 -17.13 -16.56 5.23
N ALA A 38 -16.99 -15.47 4.47
CA ALA A 38 -15.91 -14.50 4.67
C ALA A 38 -15.97 -13.84 6.06
N ALA A 39 -17.18 -13.59 6.60
CA ALA A 39 -17.35 -13.06 7.95
C ALA A 39 -16.93 -14.07 9.03
N VAL A 40 -17.29 -15.36 8.84
CA VAL A 40 -16.89 -16.45 9.73
C VAL A 40 -15.37 -16.63 9.73
N LEU A 41 -14.70 -16.51 8.58
CA LEU A 41 -13.25 -16.66 8.45
C LEU A 41 -12.44 -15.56 9.16
N ARG A 42 -13.05 -14.46 9.55
CA ARG A 42 -12.44 -13.45 10.43
C ARG A 42 -12.28 -13.93 11.88
N ARG A 43 -12.99 -15.01 12.24
CA ARG A 43 -12.94 -15.66 13.55
C ARG A 43 -11.95 -16.85 13.51
N PRO A 44 -11.47 -17.34 14.65
CA PRO A 44 -10.48 -18.42 14.72
C PRO A 44 -11.13 -19.80 14.46
N VAL A 45 -11.55 -20.07 13.22
CA VAL A 45 -12.05 -21.38 12.79
C VAL A 45 -10.96 -22.46 12.83
N PRO A 46 -11.28 -23.76 12.94
CA PRO A 46 -10.32 -24.85 12.90
C PRO A 46 -9.47 -24.82 11.62
N LEU A 47 -8.20 -25.20 11.72
CA LEU A 47 -7.29 -25.21 10.56
C LEU A 47 -7.81 -26.09 9.43
N ARG A 48 -8.41 -27.22 9.78
CA ARG A 48 -8.97 -28.16 8.82
C ARG A 48 -10.09 -27.53 7.95
N CYS A 49 -10.87 -26.62 8.52
CA CYS A 49 -11.85 -25.84 7.76
C CYS A 49 -11.18 -25.01 6.65
N LEU A 50 -10.06 -24.34 6.97
CA LEU A 50 -9.31 -23.55 6.01
C LEU A 50 -8.72 -24.42 4.89
N GLU A 51 -8.22 -25.60 5.23
CA GLU A 51 -7.68 -26.57 4.28
C GLU A 51 -8.76 -27.13 3.34
N VAL A 52 -9.94 -27.47 3.87
CA VAL A 52 -11.07 -27.95 3.06
C VAL A 52 -11.52 -26.86 2.08
N LEU A 53 -11.71 -25.63 2.55
CA LEU A 53 -12.08 -24.51 1.68
C LEU A 53 -11.04 -24.25 0.57
N ALA A 54 -9.75 -24.38 0.89
CA ALA A 54 -8.68 -24.14 -0.04
C ALA A 54 -8.45 -25.25 -1.08
N THR A 55 -9.05 -26.43 -0.87
CA THR A 55 -8.79 -27.61 -1.73
C THR A 55 -10.04 -28.21 -2.36
N THR A 56 -11.24 -27.77 -1.96
CA THR A 56 -12.49 -28.36 -2.42
C THR A 56 -13.31 -27.37 -3.25
N PRO A 57 -13.61 -27.68 -4.54
CA PRO A 57 -14.58 -26.90 -5.31
C PRO A 57 -15.97 -26.94 -4.64
N PRO A 58 -16.78 -25.90 -4.81
CA PRO A 58 -16.50 -24.66 -5.58
C PRO A 58 -15.70 -23.62 -4.80
N TRP A 59 -15.43 -23.84 -3.50
CA TRP A 59 -14.80 -22.87 -2.60
C TRP A 59 -13.39 -22.48 -3.04
N SER A 60 -12.58 -23.46 -3.45
CA SER A 60 -11.19 -23.25 -3.89
C SER A 60 -11.06 -22.42 -5.18
N GLU A 61 -12.13 -22.30 -5.95
CA GLU A 61 -12.18 -21.53 -7.20
C GLU A 61 -12.55 -20.05 -6.96
N ASP A 62 -13.12 -19.73 -5.78
CA ASP A 62 -13.45 -18.35 -5.41
C ASP A 62 -12.22 -17.63 -4.85
N GLN A 63 -11.55 -16.86 -5.70
CA GLN A 63 -10.33 -16.13 -5.32
C GLN A 63 -10.54 -15.15 -4.17
N ARG A 64 -11.71 -14.50 -4.05
CA ARG A 64 -12.00 -13.59 -2.92
C ARG A 64 -12.16 -14.35 -1.63
N LEU A 65 -12.71 -15.55 -1.70
CA LEU A 65 -12.78 -16.43 -0.54
C LEU A 65 -11.36 -16.87 -0.14
N MET A 66 -10.49 -17.18 -1.10
CA MET A 66 -9.08 -17.51 -0.83
C MET A 66 -8.35 -16.37 -0.13
N GLY A 67 -8.61 -15.11 -0.50
CA GLY A 67 -8.14 -13.93 0.25
C GLY A 67 -8.58 -13.96 1.71
N SER A 68 -9.85 -14.30 1.97
CA SER A 68 -10.39 -14.41 3.33
C SER A 68 -9.77 -15.58 4.12
N VAL A 69 -9.44 -16.70 3.44
CA VAL A 69 -8.71 -17.83 4.05
C VAL A 69 -7.32 -17.40 4.49
N VAL A 70 -6.58 -16.67 3.63
CA VAL A 70 -5.23 -16.17 3.98
C VAL A 70 -5.26 -15.16 5.13
N LEU A 71 -6.33 -14.36 5.24
CA LEU A 71 -6.51 -13.39 6.32
C LEU A 71 -7.03 -14.00 7.63
N SER A 72 -7.38 -15.30 7.63
CA SER A 72 -7.89 -15.98 8.83
C SER A 72 -6.84 -16.06 9.94
N PRO A 73 -7.23 -15.84 11.22
CA PRO A 73 -6.28 -15.83 12.35
C PRO A 73 -5.52 -17.15 12.56
N ARG A 74 -6.08 -18.27 12.10
CA ARG A 74 -5.49 -19.61 12.28
C ARG A 74 -4.90 -20.22 11.02
N VAL A 75 -4.74 -19.44 9.94
CA VAL A 75 -4.13 -19.95 8.71
C VAL A 75 -2.69 -20.42 8.98
N SER A 76 -2.32 -21.60 8.46
CA SER A 76 -0.94 -22.08 8.54
C SER A 76 -0.03 -21.28 7.59
N ARG A 77 1.27 -21.16 7.93
CA ARG A 77 2.27 -20.51 7.07
C ARG A 77 2.32 -21.18 5.68
N ALA A 78 2.26 -22.50 5.62
CA ALA A 78 2.33 -23.23 4.36
C ALA A 78 1.12 -22.93 3.47
N LEU A 79 -0.09 -22.94 4.04
CA LEU A 79 -1.33 -22.67 3.32
C LEU A 79 -1.36 -21.20 2.85
N SER A 80 -0.99 -20.25 3.70
CA SER A 80 -0.97 -18.83 3.31
C SER A 80 -0.01 -18.57 2.15
N LEU A 81 1.22 -19.12 2.18
CA LEU A 81 2.19 -18.96 1.11
C LEU A 81 1.74 -19.61 -0.22
N LYS A 82 1.05 -20.76 -0.14
CA LYS A 82 0.48 -21.43 -1.31
C LYS A 82 -0.59 -20.56 -1.98
N LEU A 83 -1.50 -19.99 -1.20
CA LEU A 83 -2.65 -19.25 -1.72
C LEU A 83 -2.31 -17.83 -2.19
N VAL A 84 -1.36 -17.15 -1.56
CA VAL A 84 -0.98 -15.76 -1.91
C VAL A 84 -0.66 -15.61 -3.39
N GLY A 85 -0.07 -16.64 -4.03
CA GLY A 85 0.31 -16.60 -5.45
C GLY A 85 -0.85 -16.48 -6.44
N SER A 86 -2.08 -16.83 -6.04
CA SER A 86 -3.28 -16.82 -6.88
C SER A 86 -4.25 -15.66 -6.57
N LEU A 87 -3.90 -14.77 -5.63
CA LEU A 87 -4.79 -13.70 -5.21
C LEU A 87 -4.79 -12.52 -6.19
N PHE A 88 -5.93 -11.83 -6.29
CA PHE A 88 -6.02 -10.55 -6.98
C PHE A 88 -5.27 -9.43 -6.22
N TRP A 89 -4.88 -8.38 -6.92
CA TRP A 89 -4.14 -7.26 -6.37
C TRP A 89 -4.78 -6.66 -5.09
N ARG A 90 -6.11 -6.61 -5.03
CA ARG A 90 -6.82 -6.07 -3.87
C ARG A 90 -6.65 -6.94 -2.63
N ASP A 91 -6.80 -8.26 -2.79
CA ASP A 91 -6.59 -9.22 -1.70
C ASP A 91 -5.10 -9.27 -1.31
N LEU A 92 -4.18 -9.15 -2.28
CA LEU A 92 -2.75 -8.99 -2.01
C LEU A 92 -2.46 -7.75 -1.16
N ALA A 93 -3.12 -6.61 -1.46
CA ALA A 93 -2.96 -5.39 -0.67
C ALA A 93 -3.46 -5.56 0.78
N ASP A 94 -4.59 -6.23 0.97
CA ASP A 94 -5.13 -6.55 2.29
C ASP A 94 -4.21 -7.50 3.07
N VAL A 95 -3.67 -8.53 2.41
CA VAL A 95 -2.70 -9.48 2.98
C VAL A 95 -1.41 -8.76 3.39
N ALA A 96 -0.85 -7.94 2.50
CA ALA A 96 0.37 -7.17 2.77
C ALA A 96 0.22 -6.23 3.98
N ALA A 97 -0.95 -5.61 4.11
CA ALA A 97 -1.25 -4.66 5.18
C ALA A 97 -1.66 -5.31 6.51
N SER A 98 -1.96 -6.62 6.53
CA SER A 98 -2.51 -7.29 7.72
C SER A 98 -1.43 -7.70 8.71
N PRO A 99 -1.46 -7.23 9.98
CA PRO A 99 -0.53 -7.67 11.02
C PRO A 99 -0.78 -9.11 11.48
N ARG A 100 -1.95 -9.68 11.15
CA ARG A 100 -2.33 -11.06 11.53
C ARG A 100 -1.71 -12.12 10.63
N VAL A 101 -1.33 -11.72 9.41
CA VAL A 101 -0.69 -12.61 8.43
C VAL A 101 0.80 -12.75 8.73
N THR A 102 1.37 -13.92 8.45
CA THR A 102 2.80 -14.16 8.66
C THR A 102 3.66 -13.19 7.85
N ALA A 103 4.82 -12.79 8.37
CA ALA A 103 5.73 -11.88 7.70
C ALA A 103 6.11 -12.37 6.28
N ALA A 104 6.33 -13.68 6.12
CA ALA A 104 6.68 -14.27 4.83
C ALA A 104 5.56 -14.12 3.79
N ALA A 105 4.29 -14.29 4.18
CA ALA A 105 3.16 -14.11 3.27
C ALA A 105 2.94 -12.62 2.93
N ARG A 106 3.14 -11.71 3.89
CA ARG A 106 3.09 -10.26 3.62
C ARG A 106 4.15 -9.81 2.62
N VAL A 107 5.40 -10.21 2.84
CA VAL A 107 6.51 -9.89 1.91
C VAL A 107 6.24 -10.49 0.52
N ARG A 108 5.71 -11.71 0.47
CA ARG A 108 5.35 -12.32 -0.83
C ARG A 108 4.22 -11.56 -1.53
N ALA A 109 3.20 -11.10 -0.79
CA ALA A 109 2.12 -10.29 -1.34
C ALA A 109 2.63 -8.92 -1.86
N GLU A 110 3.52 -8.26 -1.13
CA GLU A 110 4.18 -7.02 -1.58
C GLU A 110 4.99 -7.25 -2.88
N ALA A 111 5.78 -8.32 -2.95
CA ALA A 111 6.55 -8.65 -4.14
C ALA A 111 5.64 -8.86 -5.36
N LEU A 112 4.54 -9.62 -5.22
CA LEU A 112 3.57 -9.82 -6.29
C LEU A 112 2.90 -8.53 -6.73
N LEU A 113 2.55 -7.63 -5.80
CA LEU A 113 2.01 -6.31 -6.14
C LEU A 113 3.00 -5.47 -6.94
N LEU A 114 4.28 -5.52 -6.59
CA LEU A 114 5.34 -4.80 -7.31
C LEU A 114 5.57 -5.39 -8.71
N ASP A 115 5.58 -6.72 -8.84
CA ASP A 115 5.78 -7.43 -10.10
C ASP A 115 4.65 -7.16 -11.09
N HIS A 116 3.39 -7.15 -10.61
CA HIS A 116 2.19 -6.96 -11.45
C HIS A 116 1.71 -5.51 -11.55
N MET A 117 2.43 -4.56 -10.95
CA MET A 117 1.98 -3.15 -10.89
C MET A 117 1.77 -2.54 -12.27
N GLY A 118 2.60 -2.90 -13.24
CA GLY A 118 2.49 -2.43 -14.62
C GLY A 118 1.22 -2.88 -15.34
N ASP A 119 0.65 -4.02 -14.94
CA ASP A 119 -0.55 -4.59 -15.54
C ASP A 119 -1.85 -3.99 -14.96
N LEU A 120 -1.74 -3.27 -13.84
CA LEU A 120 -2.89 -2.67 -13.20
C LEU A 120 -3.45 -1.50 -14.00
N ARG A 121 -4.77 -1.47 -14.14
CA ARG A 121 -5.46 -0.30 -14.70
C ARG A 121 -5.26 0.93 -13.83
N LEU A 122 -5.32 2.10 -14.42
CA LEU A 122 -5.14 3.37 -13.72
C LEU A 122 -6.02 3.48 -12.45
N GLY A 123 -7.30 3.14 -12.55
CA GLY A 123 -8.22 3.17 -11.41
C GLY A 123 -7.80 2.25 -10.26
N ASP A 124 -7.22 1.09 -10.60
CA ASP A 124 -6.71 0.13 -9.63
C ASP A 124 -5.46 0.68 -8.95
N ARG A 125 -4.52 1.30 -9.71
CA ARG A 125 -3.33 1.95 -9.15
C ARG A 125 -3.69 3.11 -8.21
N ILE A 126 -4.67 3.96 -8.59
CA ILE A 126 -5.18 5.03 -7.73
C ILE A 126 -5.76 4.46 -6.43
N THR A 127 -6.52 3.36 -6.52
CA THR A 127 -7.10 2.72 -5.33
C THR A 127 -6.02 2.08 -4.47
N LEU A 128 -5.07 1.38 -5.09
CA LEU A 128 -3.94 0.76 -4.39
C LEU A 128 -3.08 1.81 -3.68
N ALA A 129 -2.81 2.96 -4.29
CA ALA A 129 -2.01 4.03 -3.71
C ALA A 129 -2.56 4.53 -2.36
N LYS A 130 -3.88 4.54 -2.18
CA LYS A 130 -4.53 4.96 -0.93
C LYS A 130 -4.32 3.99 0.23
N ILE A 131 -4.13 2.68 -0.06
CA ILE A 131 -4.12 1.61 0.94
C ILE A 131 -2.78 0.86 1.03
N ALA A 132 -1.89 1.09 0.08
CA ALA A 132 -0.61 0.39 -0.05
C ALA A 132 0.26 0.47 1.21
N THR A 133 1.05 -0.57 1.42
CA THR A 133 2.16 -0.57 2.40
C THR A 133 3.31 0.30 1.91
N PRO A 134 4.21 0.77 2.81
CA PRO A 134 5.30 1.67 2.43
C PRO A 134 6.15 1.21 1.24
N PRO A 135 6.57 -0.07 1.09
CA PRO A 135 7.33 -0.51 -0.07
C PRO A 135 6.58 -0.38 -1.39
N VAL A 136 5.30 -0.76 -1.42
CA VAL A 136 4.44 -0.66 -2.60
C VAL A 136 4.12 0.80 -2.91
N LEU A 137 3.87 1.60 -1.87
CA LEU A 137 3.60 3.03 -1.99
C LEU A 137 4.79 3.79 -2.58
N ALA A 138 6.02 3.46 -2.16
CA ALA A 138 7.23 4.07 -2.69
C ALA A 138 7.32 3.93 -4.23
N ARG A 139 6.89 2.80 -4.78
CA ARG A 139 6.84 2.57 -6.23
C ARG A 139 5.70 3.33 -6.90
N LEU A 140 4.54 3.44 -6.26
CA LEU A 140 3.39 4.20 -6.77
C LEU A 140 3.63 5.71 -6.78
N LEU A 141 4.48 6.23 -5.89
CA LEU A 141 4.90 7.64 -5.91
C LEU A 141 5.80 7.98 -7.12
N GLU A 142 6.35 6.97 -7.80
CA GLU A 142 7.09 7.13 -9.05
C GLU A 142 6.19 6.97 -10.30
N ASP A 143 4.87 6.80 -10.13
CA ASP A 143 3.93 6.65 -11.24
C ASP A 143 3.92 7.92 -12.12
N PRO A 144 3.89 7.77 -13.45
CA PRO A 144 3.84 8.90 -14.37
C PRO A 144 2.50 9.66 -14.30
N ASP A 145 1.42 9.02 -13.86
CA ASP A 145 0.10 9.65 -13.75
C ASP A 145 -0.05 10.40 -12.42
N PRO A 146 -0.23 11.73 -12.44
CA PRO A 146 -0.30 12.54 -11.22
C PRO A 146 -1.43 12.13 -10.27
N ARG A 147 -2.53 11.55 -10.78
CA ARG A 147 -3.66 11.09 -9.95
C ARG A 147 -3.27 9.92 -9.05
N VAL A 148 -2.34 9.06 -9.48
CA VAL A 148 -1.80 7.96 -8.65
C VAL A 148 -0.94 8.54 -7.55
N VAL A 149 -0.08 9.49 -7.89
CA VAL A 149 0.78 10.19 -6.92
C VAL A 149 -0.05 10.94 -5.88
N GLU A 150 -1.05 11.72 -6.30
CA GLU A 150 -1.98 12.43 -5.41
C GLU A 150 -2.67 11.48 -4.45
N ALA A 151 -3.16 10.33 -4.96
CA ALA A 151 -3.76 9.29 -4.13
C ALA A 151 -2.77 8.70 -3.12
N GLY A 152 -1.48 8.57 -3.49
CA GLY A 152 -0.42 8.14 -2.61
C GLY A 152 -0.10 9.16 -1.52
N LEU A 153 -0.10 10.45 -1.84
CA LEU A 153 0.20 11.54 -0.90
C LEU A 153 -0.83 11.65 0.26
N ILE A 154 -2.04 11.15 0.08
CA ILE A 154 -3.05 11.08 1.15
C ILE A 154 -3.03 9.77 1.94
N ASN A 155 -2.20 8.79 1.56
CA ASN A 155 -2.08 7.53 2.28
C ASN A 155 -1.65 7.78 3.74
N GLY A 156 -2.39 7.18 4.70
CA GLY A 156 -2.13 7.36 6.13
C GLY A 156 -0.82 6.74 6.62
N ARG A 157 -0.23 5.81 5.85
CA ARG A 157 1.05 5.17 6.18
C ARG A 157 2.27 5.96 5.68
N LEU A 158 2.04 6.96 4.82
CA LEU A 158 3.12 7.77 4.24
C LEU A 158 3.72 8.70 5.30
N ARG A 159 5.04 8.71 5.39
CA ARG A 159 5.82 9.54 6.30
C ARG A 159 6.61 10.59 5.54
N GLU A 160 6.99 11.67 6.23
CA GLU A 160 7.82 12.73 5.67
C GLU A 160 9.18 12.21 5.18
N GLU A 161 9.77 11.28 5.93
CA GLU A 161 11.05 10.63 5.60
C GLU A 161 10.99 9.87 4.28
N ASP A 162 9.86 9.19 4.00
CA ASP A 162 9.64 8.45 2.75
C ASP A 162 9.64 9.40 1.55
N LEU A 163 8.95 10.54 1.68
CA LEU A 163 8.91 11.59 0.65
C LEU A 163 10.26 12.27 0.47
N ALA A 164 10.94 12.60 1.56
CA ALA A 164 12.29 13.17 1.48
C ALA A 164 13.27 12.18 0.83
N GLY A 165 13.13 10.88 1.11
CA GLY A 165 13.88 9.83 0.43
C GLY A 165 13.55 9.72 -1.05
N ALA A 166 12.28 9.79 -1.43
CA ALA A 166 11.84 9.74 -2.83
C ALA A 166 12.33 10.96 -3.62
N LEU A 167 12.29 12.16 -3.03
CA LEU A 167 12.79 13.38 -3.67
C LEU A 167 14.31 13.36 -3.91
N ARG A 168 15.08 12.64 -3.12
CA ARG A 168 16.55 12.52 -3.31
C ARG A 168 16.95 11.56 -4.42
N ARG A 169 16.01 10.74 -4.93
CA ARG A 169 16.31 9.79 -6.01
C ARG A 169 16.32 10.48 -7.37
N ASP A 170 17.12 9.97 -8.28
CA ASP A 170 17.11 10.41 -9.69
C ASP A 170 15.80 10.04 -10.41
N THR A 171 15.02 9.13 -9.83
CA THR A 171 13.70 8.72 -10.32
C THR A 171 12.57 9.64 -9.88
N ALA A 172 12.85 10.69 -9.08
CA ALA A 172 11.84 11.65 -8.65
C ALA A 172 11.10 12.25 -9.84
N THR A 173 9.81 11.99 -9.94
CA THR A 173 8.99 12.46 -11.06
C THR A 173 8.52 13.88 -10.85
N ARG A 174 8.25 14.59 -11.95
CA ARG A 174 7.63 15.91 -11.90
C ARG A 174 6.30 15.88 -11.13
N ALA A 175 5.49 14.84 -11.33
CA ALA A 175 4.23 14.66 -10.65
C ALA A 175 4.39 14.58 -9.12
N LEU A 176 5.42 13.88 -8.63
CA LEU A 176 5.72 13.80 -7.19
C LEU A 176 6.09 15.17 -6.63
N ILE A 177 6.99 15.91 -7.30
CA ILE A 177 7.47 17.20 -6.83
C ILE A 177 6.32 18.22 -6.78
N GLU A 178 5.56 18.34 -7.86
CA GLU A 178 4.41 19.24 -7.96
C GLU A 178 3.30 18.83 -6.97
N GLY A 179 3.04 17.53 -6.82
CA GLY A 179 2.06 17.01 -5.88
C GLY A 179 2.41 17.33 -4.42
N ILE A 180 3.68 17.18 -4.01
CA ILE A 180 4.13 17.56 -2.67
C ILE A 180 3.97 19.06 -2.44
N ALA A 181 4.40 19.88 -3.41
CA ALA A 181 4.33 21.34 -3.31
C ALA A 181 2.88 21.86 -3.27
N ALA A 182 1.94 21.19 -3.91
CA ALA A 182 0.52 21.52 -3.90
C ALA A 182 -0.24 20.97 -2.67
N SER A 183 0.29 19.92 -2.02
CA SER A 183 -0.39 19.22 -0.93
C SER A 183 -0.48 20.06 0.34
N SER A 184 -1.69 20.26 0.87
CA SER A 184 -1.90 20.94 2.16
C SER A 184 -1.25 20.21 3.34
N ARG A 185 -1.08 18.90 3.25
CA ARG A 185 -0.43 18.07 4.28
C ARG A 185 1.10 18.22 4.27
N TRP A 186 1.71 18.41 3.08
CA TRP A 186 3.15 18.24 2.89
C TRP A 186 3.90 19.52 2.54
N ARG A 187 3.26 20.49 1.85
CA ARG A 187 3.91 21.71 1.32
C ARG A 187 4.63 22.54 2.38
N ASP A 188 4.17 22.48 3.66
CA ASP A 188 4.72 23.31 4.74
C ASP A 188 5.81 22.57 5.54
N ARG A 189 6.18 21.35 5.16
CA ARG A 189 7.26 20.60 5.80
C ARG A 189 8.61 21.07 5.31
N TYR A 190 9.42 21.61 6.23
CA TYR A 190 10.71 22.22 5.90
C TYR A 190 11.65 21.25 5.16
N ALA A 191 11.80 20.01 5.64
CA ALA A 191 12.66 19.03 5.00
C ALA A 191 12.25 18.73 3.54
N LEU A 192 10.95 18.77 3.24
CA LEU A 192 10.46 18.56 1.88
C LEU A 192 10.70 19.80 1.00
N ARG A 193 10.52 21.01 1.54
CA ARG A 193 10.87 22.25 0.82
C ARG A 193 12.33 22.25 0.40
N LEU A 194 13.23 21.96 1.33
CA LEU A 194 14.66 21.87 1.07
C LEU A 194 14.97 20.78 0.05
N ALA A 195 14.36 19.59 0.19
CA ALA A 195 14.55 18.48 -0.75
C ALA A 195 14.07 18.82 -2.17
N ILE A 196 12.96 19.56 -2.31
CA ILE A 196 12.47 20.07 -3.62
C ILE A 196 13.49 21.03 -4.24
N VAL A 197 14.03 21.97 -3.48
CA VAL A 197 15.02 22.94 -4.00
C VAL A 197 16.32 22.25 -4.42
N LEU A 198 16.78 21.28 -3.64
CA LEU A 198 17.99 20.50 -3.90
C LEU A 198 17.83 19.42 -4.98
N GLN A 199 16.61 19.16 -5.47
CA GLN A 199 16.40 18.19 -6.55
C GLN A 199 16.65 18.82 -7.91
N PRO A 200 17.68 18.39 -8.68
CA PRO A 200 18.05 19.01 -9.97
C PRO A 200 16.94 18.96 -11.02
N ARG A 201 16.03 17.98 -10.91
CA ARG A 201 14.88 17.80 -11.81
C ARG A 201 13.64 18.58 -11.38
N SER A 202 13.70 19.35 -10.30
CA SER A 202 12.57 20.15 -9.87
C SER A 202 12.16 21.15 -10.94
N PRO A 203 10.85 21.25 -11.24
CA PRO A 203 10.37 22.34 -12.09
C PRO A 203 10.81 23.69 -11.51
N LEU A 204 11.41 24.52 -12.35
CA LEU A 204 12.04 25.76 -11.92
C LEU A 204 11.09 26.65 -11.08
N ALA A 205 9.85 26.78 -11.52
CA ALA A 205 8.85 27.58 -10.79
C ALA A 205 8.56 27.03 -9.39
N VAL A 206 8.52 25.69 -9.24
CA VAL A 206 8.30 25.05 -7.95
C VAL A 206 9.49 25.24 -7.02
N ALA A 207 10.71 25.03 -7.52
CA ALA A 207 11.93 25.24 -6.75
C ALA A 207 12.05 26.70 -6.28
N LEU A 208 11.87 27.68 -7.17
CA LEU A 208 11.95 29.10 -6.85
C LEU A 208 10.93 29.53 -5.79
N ALA A 209 9.71 28.98 -5.83
CA ALA A 209 8.68 29.27 -4.84
C ALA A 209 9.07 28.80 -3.41
N GLN A 210 9.94 27.80 -3.29
CA GLN A 210 10.39 27.28 -1.99
C GLN A 210 11.64 28.00 -1.46
N VAL A 211 12.49 28.58 -2.31
CA VAL A 211 13.75 29.21 -1.91
C VAL A 211 13.57 30.29 -0.84
N THR A 212 12.52 31.11 -0.96
CA THR A 212 12.25 32.22 -0.03
C THR A 212 11.94 31.78 1.40
N ALA A 213 11.59 30.52 1.59
CA ALA A 213 11.22 29.94 2.90
C ALA A 213 12.37 29.11 3.51
N LEU A 214 13.58 29.11 2.91
CA LEU A 214 14.73 28.39 3.43
C LEU A 214 15.47 29.19 4.50
N LEU A 215 16.12 28.46 5.42
CA LEU A 215 16.99 29.03 6.44
C LEU A 215 18.30 29.53 5.84
N PRO A 216 18.98 30.54 6.46
CA PRO A 216 20.19 31.15 5.92
C PRO A 216 21.29 30.13 5.54
N GLY A 217 21.59 29.17 6.39
CA GLY A 217 22.60 28.15 6.12
C GLY A 217 22.27 27.25 4.93
N ASP A 218 20.98 26.94 4.72
CA ASP A 218 20.55 26.16 3.54
C ASP A 218 20.54 27.01 2.28
N LEU A 219 20.26 28.32 2.37
CA LEU A 219 20.39 29.25 1.24
C LEU A 219 21.85 29.34 0.73
N GLU A 220 22.83 29.39 1.66
CA GLU A 220 24.25 29.37 1.28
C GLU A 220 24.62 28.07 0.58
N ARG A 221 24.14 26.93 1.08
CA ARG A 221 24.33 25.62 0.47
C ARG A 221 23.73 25.55 -0.94
N VAL A 222 22.47 26.00 -1.12
CA VAL A 222 21.80 26.05 -2.42
C VAL A 222 22.53 26.99 -3.40
N ALA A 223 23.01 28.12 -2.91
CA ALA A 223 23.76 29.09 -3.71
C ALA A 223 25.11 28.57 -4.21
N ALA A 224 25.72 27.61 -3.50
CA ALA A 224 26.99 26.98 -3.83
C ALA A 224 26.87 25.70 -4.66
N ASP A 225 25.67 25.13 -4.78
CA ASP A 225 25.43 23.83 -5.46
C ASP A 225 25.39 24.01 -6.97
N GLU A 226 26.49 23.65 -7.67
CA GLU A 226 26.62 23.75 -9.13
C GLU A 226 25.70 22.80 -9.91
N GLY A 227 25.14 21.78 -9.27
CA GLY A 227 24.18 20.86 -9.87
C GLY A 227 22.78 21.45 -10.06
N LEU A 228 22.49 22.61 -9.44
CA LEU A 228 21.21 23.27 -9.51
C LEU A 228 21.13 24.29 -10.65
N ALA A 229 19.90 24.57 -11.09
CA ALA A 229 19.66 25.59 -12.12
C ALA A 229 20.23 26.95 -11.68
N PRO A 230 20.95 27.67 -12.57
CA PRO A 230 21.62 28.97 -12.23
C PRO A 230 20.65 29.99 -11.59
N LEU A 231 19.40 30.01 -12.02
CA LEU A 231 18.40 30.91 -11.45
C LEU A 231 18.03 30.57 -10.01
N VAL A 232 18.03 29.30 -9.62
CA VAL A 232 17.81 28.85 -8.23
C VAL A 232 18.97 29.31 -7.36
N GLN A 233 20.22 29.10 -7.79
CA GLN A 233 21.44 29.57 -7.11
C GLN A 233 21.43 31.09 -6.91
N LEU A 234 21.12 31.84 -7.99
CA LEU A 234 21.09 33.33 -7.96
C LEU A 234 20.01 33.82 -6.98
N THR A 235 18.82 33.17 -7.00
CA THR A 235 17.72 33.52 -6.10
C THR A 235 18.10 33.24 -4.66
N ALA A 236 18.74 32.11 -4.38
CA ALA A 236 19.21 31.77 -3.03
C ALA A 236 20.24 32.80 -2.53
N ARG A 237 21.20 33.22 -3.38
CA ARG A 237 22.17 34.31 -3.03
C ARG A 237 21.48 35.63 -2.70
N ARG A 238 20.49 36.02 -3.51
CA ARG A 238 19.71 37.27 -3.26
C ARG A 238 18.94 37.22 -1.96
N VAL A 239 18.25 36.13 -1.69
CA VAL A 239 17.50 35.95 -0.46
C VAL A 239 18.41 35.92 0.76
N ALA A 240 19.57 35.24 0.68
CA ALA A 240 20.55 35.19 1.76
C ALA A 240 21.16 36.59 2.08
N THR A 241 21.32 37.45 1.08
CA THR A 241 21.89 38.82 1.24
C THR A 241 20.82 39.87 1.56
N GLY A 242 19.54 39.52 1.61
CA GLY A 242 18.45 40.45 1.87
C GLY A 242 18.19 41.46 0.74
N ARG A 243 18.60 41.15 -0.47
CA ARG A 243 18.48 42.02 -1.66
C ARG A 243 17.61 41.40 -2.75
#